data_9c30da51ad1c697a56e317c01afccaea
#
_entry.id   9c30da51ad1c697a56e317c01afccaea
#
_cell.length_a   1.000
_cell.length_b   1.000
_cell.length_c   1.000
_cell.angle_alpha   90.00
_cell.angle_beta   90.00
_cell.angle_gamma   90.00
#
_symmetry.space_group_name_H-M   'P 1'
#
loop_
_entity.id
_entity.type
_entity.pdbx_description
1 polymer ?
#
loop_
_entity_poly.entity_id
_entity_poly.type
_entity_poly.pdbx_seq_one_letter_code
_entity_poly.pdbx_strand_id
1 'polypeptide(L)'
;CGYPPLQMTNIGANNLSNIISMGFDVEVFTPAPQSSAQLSLASFRQFGNVSKTAEIALYSAVPRIAIEKKIPLILWGENDAIQVGDSEAAGKNYFDANNLRNLNTLTEGGIEWIFNEIGIHKAQSYVYPDKRSFDKAKLDIMFLGPAWDDWSLDENSIYGALTGLTLRPDDIDITGD
;
A
#
# COMPACT_ATOMS: atom_id res chain seq x y z
N CYS A 1 1.64 4.78 -5.63
CA CYS A 1 0.94 5.43 -4.51
C CYS A 1 1.90 5.46 -3.32
N GLY A 2 2.24 6.63 -2.83
CA GLY A 2 3.12 6.80 -1.68
C GLY A 2 2.30 7.02 -0.42
N TYR A 3 2.68 6.37 0.64
CA TYR A 3 2.14 6.57 1.97
C TYR A 3 3.25 7.10 2.89
N PRO A 4 3.43 8.39 3.03
CA PRO A 4 4.12 8.92 4.19
C PRO A 4 3.11 9.61 5.09
N PRO A 5 2.92 9.13 6.30
CA PRO A 5 1.95 9.76 7.19
C PRO A 5 2.39 11.13 7.69
N LEU A 6 3.67 11.47 7.65
CA LEU A 6 4.13 12.61 8.41
C LEU A 6 5.00 13.59 7.63
N GLN A 7 6.21 13.22 7.32
CA GLN A 7 7.15 14.13 6.67
C GLN A 7 8.08 13.34 5.76
N MET A 8 8.10 13.72 4.51
CA MET A 8 9.02 13.13 3.56
C MET A 8 10.44 13.66 3.82
N THR A 9 11.42 12.77 3.84
CA THR A 9 12.83 13.16 3.89
C THR A 9 13.24 13.82 2.57
N ASN A 10 14.37 14.52 2.57
CA ASN A 10 14.90 15.10 1.33
C ASN A 10 15.20 14.01 0.29
N ILE A 11 15.69 12.85 0.71
CA ILE A 11 15.93 11.70 -0.18
C ILE A 11 14.61 11.22 -0.77
N GLY A 12 13.59 11.02 0.06
CA GLY A 12 12.27 10.60 -0.41
C GLY A 12 11.65 11.59 -1.40
N ALA A 13 11.77 12.89 -1.14
CA ALA A 13 11.28 13.94 -2.04
C ALA A 13 12.03 13.93 -3.39
N ASN A 14 13.34 13.75 -3.36
CA ASN A 14 14.16 13.65 -4.56
C ASN A 14 13.81 12.39 -5.36
N ASN A 15 13.64 11.23 -4.71
CA ASN A 15 13.25 10.00 -5.37
C ASN A 15 11.86 10.11 -6.01
N LEU A 16 10.90 10.72 -5.32
CA LEU A 16 9.58 10.99 -5.88
C LEU A 16 9.67 11.89 -7.13
N SER A 17 10.45 12.96 -7.04
CA SER A 17 10.70 13.87 -8.18
C SER A 17 11.36 13.12 -9.35
N ASN A 18 12.27 12.21 -9.07
CA ASN A 18 12.93 11.40 -10.08
C ASN A 18 11.96 10.45 -10.79
N ILE A 19 11.08 9.78 -10.05
CA ILE A 19 10.01 8.94 -10.62
C ILE A 19 9.11 9.75 -11.56
N ILE A 20 8.72 10.95 -11.15
CA ILE A 20 7.94 11.87 -12.00
C ILE A 20 8.73 12.22 -13.29
N SER A 21 10.03 12.50 -13.16
CA SER A 21 10.90 12.84 -14.29
C SER A 21 11.10 11.67 -15.26
N MET A 22 10.95 10.43 -14.81
CA MET A 22 10.93 9.23 -15.65
C MET A 22 9.65 9.10 -16.49
N GLY A 23 8.65 9.96 -16.29
CA GLY A 23 7.40 9.98 -17.05
C GLY A 23 6.25 9.21 -16.41
N PHE A 24 6.36 8.86 -15.14
CA PHE A 24 5.25 8.24 -14.41
C PHE A 24 4.28 9.30 -13.86
N ASP A 25 3.00 9.06 -14.03
CA ASP A 25 1.97 9.80 -13.30
C ASP A 25 1.97 9.36 -11.84
N VAL A 26 2.08 10.31 -10.92
CA VAL A 26 2.18 10.03 -9.49
C VAL A 26 1.00 10.62 -8.73
N GLU A 27 0.33 9.76 -7.97
CA GLU A 27 -0.70 10.15 -7.00
C GLU A 27 -0.14 9.97 -5.59
N VAL A 28 -0.12 11.05 -4.81
CA VAL A 28 0.30 11.02 -3.41
C VAL A 28 -0.93 11.09 -2.53
N PHE A 29 -1.12 10.05 -1.74
CA PHE A 29 -2.20 9.98 -0.77
C PHE A 29 -1.63 10.16 0.64
N THR A 30 -2.00 11.25 1.31
CA THR A 30 -1.54 11.54 2.68
C THR A 30 -2.74 11.77 3.58
N PRO A 31 -3.02 10.88 4.55
CA PRO A 31 -4.05 11.12 5.55
C PRO A 31 -3.70 12.36 6.40
N ALA A 32 -4.73 13.06 6.89
CA ALA A 32 -4.52 14.19 7.78
C ALA A 32 -3.74 13.75 9.05
N PRO A 33 -2.64 14.42 9.42
CA PRO A 33 -1.78 13.99 10.54
C PRO A 33 -2.53 13.76 11.86
N GLN A 34 -3.48 14.63 12.17
CA GLN A 34 -4.32 14.47 13.38
C GLN A 34 -5.15 13.18 13.32
N SER A 35 -5.80 12.91 12.19
CA SER A 35 -6.59 11.68 12.02
C SER A 35 -5.71 10.45 12.08
N SER A 36 -4.53 10.50 11.46
CA SER A 36 -3.55 9.41 11.50
C SER A 36 -3.10 9.10 12.92
N ALA A 37 -2.73 10.12 13.70
CA ALA A 37 -2.31 9.94 15.10
C ALA A 37 -3.45 9.39 15.98
N GLN A 38 -4.67 9.92 15.83
CA GLN A 38 -5.84 9.45 16.56
C GLN A 38 -6.14 7.98 16.25
N LEU A 39 -6.12 7.62 14.98
CA LEU A 39 -6.39 6.25 14.54
C LEU A 39 -5.27 5.28 14.95
N SER A 40 -3.99 5.68 14.90
CA SER A 40 -2.88 4.85 15.38
C SER A 40 -3.02 4.55 16.87
N LEU A 41 -3.41 5.55 17.67
CA LEU A 41 -3.66 5.36 19.10
C LEU A 41 -4.84 4.43 19.36
N ALA A 42 -5.95 4.62 18.65
CA ALA A 42 -7.14 3.76 18.76
C ALA A 42 -6.82 2.32 18.34
N SER A 43 -6.11 2.16 17.22
CA SER A 43 -5.65 0.87 16.71
C SER A 43 -4.74 0.16 17.70
N PHE A 44 -3.79 0.86 18.31
CA PHE A 44 -2.95 0.28 19.34
C PHE A 44 -3.75 -0.21 20.56
N ARG A 45 -4.71 0.59 21.01
CA ARG A 45 -5.56 0.23 22.16
C ARG A 45 -6.46 -0.96 21.89
N GLN A 46 -6.96 -1.09 20.68
CA GLN A 46 -7.93 -2.13 20.32
C GLN A 46 -7.27 -3.41 19.81
N PHE A 47 -6.18 -3.31 19.06
CA PHE A 47 -5.55 -4.43 18.35
C PHE A 47 -4.08 -4.66 18.72
N GLY A 48 -3.47 -3.80 19.54
CA GLY A 48 -2.04 -3.86 19.84
C GLY A 48 -1.14 -3.48 18.65
N ASN A 49 -1.70 -2.90 17.58
CA ASN A 49 -1.00 -2.58 16.32
C ASN A 49 -1.13 -1.09 15.98
N VAL A 50 -0.02 -0.36 15.97
CA VAL A 50 0.03 1.07 15.63
C VAL A 50 -0.07 1.32 14.13
N SER A 51 0.32 0.36 13.31
CA SER A 51 0.43 0.49 11.84
C SER A 51 -0.83 0.09 11.10
N LYS A 52 -1.78 -0.59 11.76
CA LYS A 52 -3.00 -1.13 11.12
C LYS A 52 -3.73 -0.12 10.26
N THR A 53 -3.88 1.13 10.71
CA THR A 53 -4.56 2.16 9.92
C THR A 53 -3.76 2.65 8.73
N ALA A 54 -2.43 2.65 8.85
CA ALA A 54 -1.55 2.94 7.75
C ALA A 54 -1.70 1.93 6.62
N GLU A 55 -1.69 0.65 6.98
CA GLU A 55 -1.90 -0.46 6.06
C GLU A 55 -3.28 -0.42 5.42
N ILE A 56 -4.35 -0.20 6.22
CA ILE A 56 -5.72 -0.05 5.68
C ILE A 56 -5.77 1.09 4.67
N ALA A 57 -5.17 2.23 4.95
CA ALA A 57 -5.14 3.37 4.03
C ALA A 57 -4.39 3.04 2.73
N LEU A 58 -3.24 2.38 2.83
CA LEU A 58 -2.43 1.95 1.70
C LEU A 58 -3.22 0.99 0.79
N TYR A 59 -3.75 -0.08 1.35
CA TYR A 59 -4.49 -1.08 0.59
C TYR A 59 -5.80 -0.53 0.00
N SER A 60 -6.45 0.43 0.66
CA SER A 60 -7.71 1.00 0.18
C SER A 60 -7.52 2.09 -0.88
N ALA A 61 -6.46 2.89 -0.80
CA ALA A 61 -6.24 4.01 -1.70
C ALA A 61 -5.98 3.56 -3.14
N VAL A 62 -5.14 2.55 -3.33
CA VAL A 62 -4.71 2.10 -4.66
C VAL A 62 -5.88 1.61 -5.51
N PRO A 63 -6.72 0.65 -5.07
CA PRO A 63 -7.83 0.19 -5.89
C PRO A 63 -8.92 1.27 -6.08
N ARG A 64 -9.10 2.20 -5.14
CA ARG A 64 -10.01 3.33 -5.32
C ARG A 64 -9.56 4.23 -6.46
N ILE A 65 -8.28 4.60 -6.48
CA ILE A 65 -7.71 5.42 -7.56
C ILE A 65 -7.77 4.67 -8.89
N ALA A 66 -7.46 3.38 -8.91
CA ALA A 66 -7.54 2.57 -10.11
C ALA A 66 -8.97 2.52 -10.70
N ILE A 67 -9.98 2.32 -9.85
CA ILE A 67 -11.39 2.33 -10.25
C ILE A 67 -11.79 3.71 -10.79
N GLU A 68 -11.45 4.78 -10.08
CA GLU A 68 -11.76 6.15 -10.48
C GLU A 68 -11.14 6.52 -11.83
N LYS A 69 -9.87 6.17 -12.01
CA LYS A 69 -9.11 6.45 -13.24
C LYS A 69 -9.32 5.40 -14.34
N LYS A 70 -10.13 4.37 -14.08
CA LYS A 70 -10.39 3.26 -15.03
C LYS A 70 -9.12 2.52 -15.45
N ILE A 71 -8.21 2.32 -14.49
CA ILE A 71 -7.00 1.52 -14.67
C ILE A 71 -7.37 0.06 -14.39
N PRO A 72 -7.23 -0.86 -15.35
CA PRO A 72 -7.76 -2.21 -15.19
C PRO A 72 -6.81 -3.15 -14.41
N LEU A 73 -5.56 -2.77 -14.19
CA LEU A 73 -4.55 -3.61 -13.55
C LEU A 73 -3.77 -2.84 -12.51
N ILE A 74 -3.64 -3.41 -11.32
CA ILE A 74 -2.73 -2.97 -10.27
C ILE A 74 -1.57 -3.94 -10.22
N LEU A 75 -0.35 -3.42 -10.30
CA LEU A 75 0.86 -4.15 -9.99
C LEU A 75 1.30 -3.78 -8.58
N TRP A 76 1.39 -4.78 -7.70
CA TRP A 76 1.80 -4.62 -6.32
C TRP A 76 3.23 -5.10 -6.15
N GLY A 77 4.11 -4.23 -5.70
CA GLY A 77 5.54 -4.54 -5.56
C GLY A 77 5.87 -5.38 -4.33
N GLU A 78 4.95 -5.44 -3.38
CA GLU A 78 5.11 -6.20 -2.15
C GLU A 78 4.81 -7.69 -2.38
N ASN A 79 5.34 -8.53 -1.48
CA ASN A 79 5.00 -9.95 -1.44
C ASN A 79 4.33 -10.26 -0.10
N ASP A 80 3.01 -10.31 -0.09
CA ASP A 80 2.22 -10.53 1.12
C ASP A 80 2.50 -11.87 1.81
N ALA A 81 2.90 -12.89 1.05
CA ALA A 81 3.26 -14.19 1.65
C ALA A 81 4.50 -14.08 2.55
N ILE A 82 5.39 -13.13 2.24
CA ILE A 82 6.61 -12.88 3.03
C ILE A 82 6.35 -11.82 4.10
N GLN A 83 5.63 -10.75 3.77
CA GLN A 83 5.48 -9.58 4.64
C GLN A 83 4.35 -9.72 5.64
N VAL A 84 3.27 -10.36 5.28
CA VAL A 84 2.06 -10.50 6.13
C VAL A 84 1.93 -11.90 6.72
N GLY A 85 2.68 -12.88 6.21
CA GLY A 85 2.63 -14.27 6.67
C GLY A 85 1.28 -14.96 6.38
N ASP A 86 0.43 -14.36 5.56
CA ASP A 86 -0.90 -14.85 5.22
C ASP A 86 -0.86 -15.57 3.87
N SER A 87 -0.70 -16.90 3.93
CA SER A 87 -0.69 -17.73 2.72
C SER A 87 -2.03 -17.77 2.00
N GLU A 88 -3.14 -17.39 2.65
CA GLU A 88 -4.46 -17.32 2.01
C GLU A 88 -4.63 -16.04 1.19
N ALA A 89 -3.96 -14.96 1.57
CA ALA A 89 -3.92 -13.71 0.80
C ALA A 89 -3.14 -13.84 -0.50
N ALA A 90 -2.21 -14.78 -0.58
CA ALA A 90 -1.38 -15.05 -1.76
C ALA A 90 -2.16 -15.65 -2.95
N GLY A 91 -3.47 -15.87 -2.81
CA GLY A 91 -4.31 -16.37 -3.92
C GLY A 91 -3.96 -17.78 -4.39
N LYS A 92 -4.64 -18.23 -5.46
CA LYS A 92 -4.45 -19.57 -6.04
C LYS A 92 -3.16 -19.72 -6.86
N ASN A 93 -2.64 -18.61 -7.34
CA ASN A 93 -1.39 -18.49 -8.07
C ASN A 93 -0.49 -17.52 -7.31
N TYR A 94 0.81 -17.75 -7.32
CA TYR A 94 1.81 -16.94 -6.60
C TYR A 94 1.73 -15.43 -6.88
N PHE A 95 1.15 -15.03 -8.01
CA PHE A 95 1.05 -13.64 -8.44
C PHE A 95 -0.37 -13.05 -8.36
N ASP A 96 -1.38 -13.84 -8.05
CA ASP A 96 -2.77 -13.35 -7.95
C ASP A 96 -3.00 -12.67 -6.59
N ALA A 97 -3.24 -11.37 -6.60
CA ALA A 97 -3.51 -10.56 -5.43
C ALA A 97 -4.98 -10.12 -5.30
N ASN A 98 -5.91 -10.72 -6.05
CA ASN A 98 -7.32 -10.34 -6.01
C ASN A 98 -8.00 -10.66 -4.66
N ASN A 99 -7.37 -11.49 -3.83
CA ASN A 99 -7.85 -11.81 -2.48
C ASN A 99 -7.39 -10.83 -1.39
N LEU A 100 -6.62 -9.79 -1.71
CA LEU A 100 -6.17 -8.76 -0.75
C LEU A 100 -7.29 -8.20 0.13
N ARG A 101 -8.53 -8.16 -0.38
CA ARG A 101 -9.70 -7.74 0.39
C ARG A 101 -9.94 -8.56 1.66
N ASN A 102 -9.42 -9.78 1.72
CA ASN A 102 -9.61 -10.72 2.84
C ASN A 102 -8.46 -10.65 3.85
N LEU A 103 -7.47 -9.77 3.65
CA LEU A 103 -6.40 -9.58 4.62
C LEU A 103 -6.94 -9.28 6.01
N ASN A 104 -6.34 -9.89 7.02
CA ASN A 104 -6.67 -9.63 8.42
C ASN A 104 -6.62 -8.15 8.76
N THR A 105 -5.65 -7.43 8.22
CA THR A 105 -5.55 -5.97 8.37
C THR A 105 -6.83 -5.25 7.93
N LEU A 106 -7.47 -5.69 6.84
CA LEU A 106 -8.68 -5.07 6.29
C LEU A 106 -9.96 -5.57 6.94
N THR A 107 -10.00 -6.83 7.38
CA THR A 107 -11.24 -7.49 7.84
C THR A 107 -11.37 -7.53 9.35
N GLU A 108 -10.27 -7.62 10.09
CA GLU A 108 -10.28 -7.71 11.54
C GLU A 108 -10.80 -6.42 12.19
N GLY A 109 -11.88 -6.56 12.94
CA GLY A 109 -12.56 -5.45 13.62
C GLY A 109 -13.44 -4.57 12.72
N GLY A 110 -13.55 -4.89 11.43
CA GLY A 110 -14.35 -4.12 10.48
C GLY A 110 -13.82 -2.71 10.25
N ILE A 111 -14.67 -1.81 9.76
CA ILE A 111 -14.34 -0.39 9.48
C ILE A 111 -15.05 0.57 10.46
N GLU A 112 -16.03 0.08 11.20
CA GLU A 112 -16.91 0.89 12.06
C GLU A 112 -16.12 1.64 13.14
N TRP A 113 -15.07 1.04 13.68
CA TRP A 113 -14.24 1.69 14.67
C TRP A 113 -13.54 2.95 14.12
N ILE A 114 -13.13 2.96 12.84
CA ILE A 114 -12.56 4.15 12.18
C ILE A 114 -13.63 5.23 12.04
N PHE A 115 -14.85 4.87 11.67
CA PHE A 115 -15.96 5.81 11.60
C PHE A 115 -16.27 6.46 12.94
N ASN A 116 -16.20 5.68 14.03
CA ASN A 116 -16.43 6.16 15.37
C ASN A 116 -15.33 7.11 15.85
N GLU A 117 -14.08 6.86 15.46
CA GLU A 117 -12.94 7.67 15.88
C GLU A 117 -12.86 9.03 15.15
N ILE A 118 -13.01 9.05 13.84
CA ILE A 118 -12.74 10.25 13.04
C ILE A 118 -13.95 10.76 12.25
N GLY A 119 -15.08 10.07 12.34
CA GLY A 119 -16.30 10.37 11.59
C GLY A 119 -16.28 9.87 10.16
N ILE A 120 -17.47 9.57 9.63
CA ILE A 120 -17.68 8.90 8.35
C ILE A 120 -17.04 9.64 7.16
N HIS A 121 -17.06 10.97 7.18
CA HIS A 121 -16.52 11.76 6.06
C HIS A 121 -15.00 11.67 5.94
N LYS A 122 -14.29 11.67 7.07
CA LYS A 122 -12.83 11.51 7.08
C LYS A 122 -12.40 10.07 6.87
N ALA A 123 -13.25 9.12 7.27
CA ALA A 123 -12.98 7.70 7.17
C ALA A 123 -13.08 7.13 5.75
N GLN A 124 -13.65 7.86 4.79
CA GLN A 124 -13.83 7.38 3.41
C GLN A 124 -12.51 6.92 2.76
N SER A 125 -11.41 7.51 3.14
CA SER A 125 -10.07 7.15 2.63
C SER A 125 -9.62 5.75 3.05
N TYR A 126 -10.20 5.21 4.10
CA TYR A 126 -9.86 3.90 4.67
C TYR A 126 -10.82 2.78 4.22
N VAL A 127 -11.83 3.12 3.41
CA VAL A 127 -12.81 2.15 2.94
C VAL A 127 -12.28 1.41 1.72
N TYR A 128 -12.06 0.11 1.86
CA TYR A 128 -11.72 -0.75 0.73
C TYR A 128 -12.93 -0.87 -0.21
N PRO A 129 -12.75 -0.76 -1.53
CA PRO A 129 -13.86 -0.87 -2.48
C PRO A 129 -14.55 -2.23 -2.41
N ASP A 130 -15.85 -2.24 -2.56
CA ASP A 130 -16.64 -3.46 -2.57
C ASP A 130 -16.39 -4.33 -3.82
N LYS A 131 -16.76 -5.61 -3.74
CA LYS A 131 -16.58 -6.55 -4.84
C LYS A 131 -17.28 -6.10 -6.12
N ARG A 132 -18.45 -5.49 -6.01
CA ARG A 132 -19.23 -5.02 -7.16
C ARG A 132 -18.50 -3.90 -7.92
N SER A 133 -17.80 -3.04 -7.19
CA SER A 133 -16.98 -1.98 -7.79
C SER A 133 -15.82 -2.55 -8.58
N PHE A 134 -15.14 -3.57 -8.05
CA PHE A 134 -14.09 -4.32 -8.76
C PHE A 134 -14.62 -4.98 -10.02
N ASP A 135 -15.70 -5.76 -9.91
CA ASP A 135 -16.30 -6.48 -11.04
C ASP A 135 -16.73 -5.52 -12.17
N LYS A 136 -17.32 -4.37 -11.80
CA LYS A 136 -17.73 -3.34 -12.75
C LYS A 136 -16.52 -2.69 -13.45
N ALA A 137 -15.44 -2.46 -12.70
CA ALA A 137 -14.22 -1.87 -13.22
C ALA A 137 -13.38 -2.87 -14.00
N LYS A 138 -13.66 -4.18 -13.89
CA LYS A 138 -12.81 -5.27 -14.38
C LYS A 138 -11.36 -5.10 -13.89
N LEU A 139 -11.22 -4.79 -12.61
CA LEU A 139 -9.95 -4.50 -11.98
C LEU A 139 -9.32 -5.80 -11.49
N ASP A 140 -8.09 -6.05 -11.92
CA ASP A 140 -7.25 -7.12 -11.45
C ASP A 140 -6.07 -6.60 -10.63
N ILE A 141 -5.59 -7.40 -9.69
CA ILE A 141 -4.43 -7.09 -8.86
C ILE A 141 -3.43 -8.23 -8.98
N MET A 142 -2.17 -7.89 -9.21
CA MET A 142 -1.08 -8.85 -9.37
C MET A 142 0.10 -8.44 -8.49
N PHE A 143 0.72 -9.42 -7.82
CA PHE A 143 2.02 -9.27 -7.17
C PHE A 143 3.12 -9.35 -8.22
N LEU A 144 3.90 -8.29 -8.33
CA LEU A 144 4.97 -8.19 -9.33
C LEU A 144 6.15 -9.11 -9.01
N GLY A 145 6.56 -9.17 -7.74
CA GLY A 145 7.71 -9.99 -7.33
C GLY A 145 7.57 -11.46 -7.72
N PRO A 146 6.48 -12.15 -7.33
CA PRO A 146 6.26 -13.54 -7.72
C PRO A 146 6.06 -13.77 -9.21
N ALA A 147 5.62 -12.74 -9.95
CA ALA A 147 5.43 -12.82 -11.40
C ALA A 147 6.76 -12.66 -12.18
N TRP A 148 7.81 -12.26 -11.50
CA TRP A 148 9.13 -12.00 -12.07
C TRP A 148 10.16 -12.96 -11.49
N ASP A 149 10.58 -13.95 -12.28
CA ASP A 149 11.47 -15.03 -11.83
C ASP A 149 12.86 -14.54 -11.38
N ASP A 150 13.31 -13.38 -11.86
CA ASP A 150 14.63 -12.79 -11.59
C ASP A 150 14.58 -11.69 -10.52
N TRP A 151 13.60 -11.68 -9.62
CA TRP A 151 13.54 -10.66 -8.58
C TRP A 151 14.69 -10.83 -7.58
N SER A 152 15.49 -9.78 -7.43
CA SER A 152 16.59 -9.70 -6.47
C SER A 152 16.64 -8.30 -5.87
N LEU A 153 16.77 -8.21 -4.54
CA LEU A 153 16.89 -6.93 -3.87
C LEU A 153 18.15 -6.17 -4.34
N ASP A 154 19.27 -6.87 -4.47
CA ASP A 154 20.55 -6.28 -4.89
C ASP A 154 20.47 -5.75 -6.31
N GLU A 155 19.95 -6.53 -7.25
CA GLU A 155 19.79 -6.12 -8.65
C GLU A 155 18.81 -4.95 -8.79
N ASN A 156 17.68 -4.99 -8.09
CA ASN A 156 16.72 -3.91 -8.07
C ASN A 156 17.32 -2.62 -7.49
N SER A 157 18.14 -2.72 -6.45
CA SER A 157 18.84 -1.59 -5.85
C SER A 157 19.84 -0.98 -6.82
N ILE A 158 20.64 -1.81 -7.50
CA ILE A 158 21.59 -1.37 -8.52
C ILE A 158 20.84 -0.67 -9.67
N TYR A 159 19.78 -1.29 -10.17
CA TYR A 159 18.95 -0.69 -11.22
C TYR A 159 18.34 0.64 -10.79
N GLY A 160 17.81 0.70 -9.57
CA GLY A 160 17.27 1.92 -8.98
C GLY A 160 18.33 3.04 -8.94
N ALA A 161 19.55 2.74 -8.49
CA ALA A 161 20.64 3.70 -8.47
C ALA A 161 21.04 4.17 -9.87
N LEU A 162 21.12 3.26 -10.85
CA LEU A 162 21.45 3.58 -12.24
C LEU A 162 20.38 4.46 -12.91
N THR A 163 19.12 4.35 -12.45
CA THR A 163 18.01 5.17 -12.93
C THR A 163 17.83 6.49 -12.15
N GLY A 164 18.74 6.77 -11.22
CA GLY A 164 18.82 8.05 -10.51
C GLY A 164 18.13 8.06 -9.15
N LEU A 165 17.67 6.93 -8.64
CA LEU A 165 17.19 6.84 -7.25
C LEU A 165 18.37 6.89 -6.27
N THR A 166 18.21 7.62 -5.20
CA THR A 166 19.16 7.65 -4.09
C THR A 166 18.83 6.53 -3.13
N LEU A 167 19.78 5.63 -2.93
CA LEU A 167 19.66 4.53 -1.98
C LEU A 167 19.99 5.01 -0.55
N ARG A 168 19.51 4.29 0.43
CA ARG A 168 19.90 4.49 1.82
C ARG A 168 21.37 4.05 2.01
N PRO A 169 22.12 4.75 2.88
CA PRO A 169 23.50 4.36 3.17
C PRO A 169 23.60 3.13 4.09
N ASP A 170 22.50 2.81 4.78
CA ASP A 170 22.43 1.71 5.74
C ASP A 170 21.93 0.43 5.07
N ASP A 171 22.27 -0.71 5.66
CA ASP A 171 21.73 -2.00 5.22
C ASP A 171 20.20 -1.97 5.25
N ILE A 172 19.59 -2.46 4.18
CA ILE A 172 18.14 -2.59 4.08
C ILE A 172 17.75 -3.84 4.86
N ASP A 173 16.84 -3.69 5.81
CA ASP A 173 16.27 -4.86 6.46
C ASP A 173 15.23 -5.56 5.58
N ILE A 174 14.72 -6.70 6.03
CA ILE A 174 13.75 -7.51 5.28
C ILE A 174 12.41 -6.82 5.05
N THR A 175 12.13 -5.71 5.72
CA THR A 175 10.91 -4.93 5.54
C THR A 175 10.99 -3.98 4.35
N GLY A 176 12.19 -3.73 3.82
CA GLY A 176 12.41 -2.91 2.64
C GLY A 176 12.14 -1.43 2.84
N ASP A 177 12.13 -0.95 4.07
CA ASP A 177 11.89 0.46 4.43
C ASP A 177 13.08 1.39 4.11
#